data_5c486a683eea3183c2cf4dc775d6d7a1
#
_entry.id   5c486a683eea3183c2cf4dc775d6d7a1
#
_cell.length_a   1.000
_cell.length_b   1.000
_cell.length_c   1.000
_cell.angle_alpha   90.00
_cell.angle_beta   90.00
_cell.angle_gamma   90.00
#
_symmetry.space_group_name_H-M   'P 1'
#
loop_
_entity.id
_entity.type
_entity.pdbx_description
1 polymer ?
#
loop_
_entity_poly.entity_id
_entity_poly.type
_entity_poly.pdbx_seq_one_letter_code
_entity_poly.pdbx_strand_id
1 'polypeptide(L)'
;MTGGPQPFSYEVESDPSDTTILRLHGELASSKLADVLHELQQGGGKRIVVDLRGLSLLDSMGLSALLEAHMAGQNGHGEVSFIRGQDSIQRVFAVTGMHKRVSWVDPI
;
A
#
# COMPACT_ATOMS: atom_id res chain seq x y z
N MET A 1 -7.67 20.96 19.31
CA MET A 1 -7.54 21.12 18.37
C MET A 1 -7.07 20.29 17.53
N THR A 2 -7.44 19.91 16.94
CA THR A 2 -7.04 18.94 16.21
C THR A 2 -7.32 19.22 14.85
N GLY A 3 -7.09 19.17 13.95
CA GLY A 3 -7.32 19.53 12.61
C GLY A 3 -6.08 19.58 11.78
N GLY A 4 -4.98 19.31 12.35
CA GLY A 4 -3.74 19.24 11.59
C GLY A 4 -3.68 17.97 10.74
N PRO A 5 -2.76 17.91 9.76
CA PRO A 5 -2.58 16.71 8.97
C PRO A 5 -2.20 15.53 9.85
N GLN A 6 -2.70 14.36 9.50
CA GLN A 6 -2.38 13.12 10.19
C GLN A 6 -1.04 12.63 9.68
N PRO A 7 -0.05 12.41 10.56
CA PRO A 7 1.22 11.88 10.10
C PRO A 7 1.06 10.47 9.54
N PHE A 8 1.92 10.12 8.61
CA PHE A 8 1.93 8.77 8.07
C PHE A 8 2.34 7.77 9.15
N SER A 9 1.61 6.69 9.26
CA SER A 9 1.97 5.56 10.09
C SER A 9 1.52 4.27 9.43
N TYR A 10 2.02 3.16 9.92
CA TYR A 10 1.64 1.87 9.37
C TYR A 10 1.71 0.79 10.44
N GLU A 11 0.99 -0.30 10.19
CA GLU A 11 1.01 -1.48 11.04
C GLU A 11 1.24 -2.70 10.16
N VAL A 12 1.99 -3.67 10.65
CA VAL A 12 2.27 -4.91 9.94
C VAL A 12 1.71 -6.07 10.73
N GLU A 13 0.93 -6.90 10.06
CA GLU A 13 0.32 -8.07 10.68
C GLU A 13 0.62 -9.29 9.81
N SER A 14 1.05 -10.37 10.42
CA SER A 14 1.35 -11.61 9.70
C SER A 14 0.24 -12.63 9.93
N ASP A 15 -0.15 -13.29 8.85
CA ASP A 15 -1.17 -14.32 8.86
C ASP A 15 -0.48 -15.68 8.73
N PRO A 16 -0.98 -16.73 9.41
CA PRO A 16 -0.39 -18.07 9.28
C PRO A 16 -0.33 -18.62 7.86
N SER A 17 -1.10 -18.08 6.93
CA SER A 17 -1.09 -18.54 5.53
C SER A 17 0.02 -17.88 4.71
N ASP A 18 1.04 -17.32 5.36
CA ASP A 18 2.18 -16.64 4.70
C ASP A 18 1.76 -15.34 4.00
N THR A 19 0.73 -14.70 4.51
CA THR A 19 0.27 -13.40 4.04
C THR A 19 0.66 -12.33 5.05
N THR A 20 1.24 -11.24 4.58
CA THR A 20 1.54 -10.08 5.41
C THR A 20 0.55 -8.97 5.05
N ILE A 21 -0.08 -8.39 6.05
CA ILE A 21 -1.01 -7.29 5.85
C ILE A 21 -0.32 -6.02 6.32
N LEU A 22 -0.21 -5.05 5.42
CA LEU A 22 0.38 -3.75 5.71
C LEU A 22 -0.74 -2.71 5.70
N ARG A 23 -1.11 -2.21 6.90
CA ARG A 23 -2.15 -1.20 7.04
C ARG A 23 -1.52 0.18 7.07
N LEU A 24 -1.91 1.02 6.13
CA LEU A 24 -1.38 2.37 6.00
C LEU A 24 -2.38 3.38 6.55
N HIS A 25 -1.87 4.39 7.25
CA HIS A 25 -2.68 5.42 7.88
C HIS A 25 -2.12 6.80 7.60
N GLY A 26 -2.99 7.79 7.55
CA GLY A 26 -2.63 9.19 7.48
C GLY A 26 -2.28 9.66 6.08
N GLU A 27 -1.40 10.65 6.00
CA GLU A 27 -1.02 11.28 4.72
C GLU A 27 0.30 10.72 4.23
N LEU A 28 0.22 9.97 3.14
CA LEU A 28 1.41 9.37 2.55
C LEU A 28 2.06 10.34 1.56
N ALA A 29 3.08 11.04 2.02
CA ALA A 29 3.82 12.00 1.21
C ALA A 29 5.32 11.78 1.44
N SER A 30 5.78 10.52 1.38
CA SER A 30 7.13 10.22 1.80
C SER A 30 7.65 8.97 1.11
N SER A 31 8.97 8.90 0.94
CA SER A 31 9.63 7.73 0.39
C SER A 31 9.77 6.59 1.40
N LYS A 32 9.36 6.78 2.65
CA LYS A 32 9.45 5.72 3.67
C LYS A 32 8.68 4.47 3.27
N LEU A 33 7.58 4.65 2.54
CA LEU A 33 6.80 3.50 2.11
C LEU A 33 7.60 2.57 1.21
N ALA A 34 8.45 3.12 0.34
CA ALA A 34 9.28 2.30 -0.53
C ALA A 34 10.19 1.40 0.29
N ASP A 35 10.80 1.93 1.36
CA ASP A 35 11.67 1.17 2.23
C ASP A 35 10.91 0.05 2.95
N VAL A 36 9.73 0.36 3.47
CA VAL A 36 8.89 -0.61 4.17
C VAL A 36 8.51 -1.76 3.23
N LEU A 37 8.05 -1.43 2.04
CA LEU A 37 7.65 -2.45 1.07
C LEU A 37 8.84 -3.30 0.63
N HIS A 38 9.98 -2.66 0.41
CA HIS A 38 11.20 -3.38 0.05
C HIS A 38 11.58 -4.39 1.15
N GLU A 39 11.58 -3.97 2.41
CA GLU A 39 11.87 -4.86 3.53
C GLU A 39 10.92 -6.04 3.60
N LEU A 40 9.63 -5.79 3.43
CA LEU A 40 8.63 -6.85 3.48
C LEU A 40 8.83 -7.85 2.36
N GLN A 41 9.17 -7.38 1.17
CA GLN A 41 9.41 -8.26 0.03
C GLN A 41 10.70 -9.06 0.19
N GLN A 42 11.73 -8.46 0.81
CA GLN A 42 12.99 -9.16 1.08
C GLN A 42 12.85 -10.17 2.22
N GLY A 43 11.88 -9.96 3.11
CA GLY A 43 11.66 -10.85 4.26
C GLY A 43 11.06 -12.21 3.93
N GLY A 44 10.81 -12.50 2.66
CA GLY A 44 10.37 -13.82 2.22
C GLY A 44 8.87 -14.07 2.27
N GLY A 45 8.08 -13.07 2.56
CA GLY A 45 6.63 -13.19 2.49
C GLY A 45 6.20 -13.43 1.04
N LYS A 46 5.31 -14.40 0.84
CA LYS A 46 4.84 -14.72 -0.52
C LYS A 46 3.75 -13.79 -0.99
N ARG A 47 3.00 -13.22 -0.06
CA ARG A 47 1.86 -12.38 -0.39
C ARG A 47 1.80 -11.20 0.58
N ILE A 48 1.68 -10.01 0.03
CA ILE A 48 1.54 -8.77 0.80
C ILE A 48 0.23 -8.12 0.40
N VAL A 49 -0.60 -7.81 1.39
CA VAL A 49 -1.85 -7.10 1.18
C VAL A 49 -1.69 -5.71 1.77
N VAL A 50 -1.80 -4.69 0.96
CA VAL A 50 -1.68 -3.30 1.41
C VAL A 50 -3.08 -2.74 1.62
N ASP A 51 -3.39 -2.41 2.86
CA ASP A 51 -4.70 -1.88 3.24
C ASP A 51 -4.66 -0.36 3.18
N LEU A 52 -5.39 0.21 2.24
CA LEU A 52 -5.40 1.66 1.99
C LEU A 52 -6.50 2.39 2.75
N ARG A 53 -7.33 1.67 3.52
CA ARG A 53 -8.52 2.28 4.15
C ARG A 53 -8.20 3.40 5.12
N GLY A 54 -7.05 3.36 5.76
CA GLY A 54 -6.63 4.38 6.71
C GLY A 54 -5.92 5.58 6.09
N LEU A 55 -5.63 5.56 4.81
CA LEU A 55 -4.97 6.69 4.15
C LEU A 55 -5.97 7.80 3.87
N SER A 56 -5.57 9.03 4.17
CA SER A 56 -6.35 10.23 3.86
C SER A 56 -5.75 11.02 2.69
N LEU A 57 -4.47 10.79 2.40
CA LEU A 57 -3.78 11.49 1.30
C LEU A 57 -2.72 10.58 0.71
N LEU A 58 -2.57 10.63 -0.61
CA LEU A 58 -1.56 9.87 -1.33
C LEU A 58 -1.00 10.78 -2.44
N ASP A 59 0.29 11.10 -2.36
CA ASP A 59 0.93 11.90 -3.39
C ASP A 59 1.58 11.01 -4.46
N SER A 60 2.20 11.65 -5.44
CA SER A 60 2.81 10.92 -6.56
C SER A 60 3.96 10.01 -6.14
N MET A 61 4.71 10.38 -5.09
CA MET A 61 5.81 9.54 -4.61
C MET A 61 5.28 8.28 -3.93
N GLY A 62 4.23 8.43 -3.12
CA GLY A 62 3.59 7.28 -2.49
C GLY A 62 2.98 6.34 -3.53
N LEU A 63 2.32 6.92 -4.53
CA LEU A 63 1.73 6.14 -5.61
C LEU A 63 2.79 5.37 -6.39
N SER A 64 3.92 6.02 -6.68
CA SER A 64 5.03 5.37 -7.38
C SER A 64 5.60 4.22 -6.59
N ALA A 65 5.73 4.39 -5.27
CA ALA A 65 6.23 3.32 -4.40
C ALA A 65 5.29 2.10 -4.42
N LEU A 66 3.98 2.34 -4.40
CA LEU A 66 3.01 1.25 -4.48
C LEU A 66 3.09 0.53 -5.82
N LEU A 67 3.25 1.27 -6.91
CA LEU A 67 3.38 0.68 -8.23
C LEU A 67 4.66 -0.14 -8.34
N GLU A 68 5.78 0.37 -7.86
CA GLU A 68 7.05 -0.35 -7.89
C GLU A 68 6.96 -1.66 -7.12
N ALA A 69 6.31 -1.64 -5.96
CA ALA A 69 6.11 -2.85 -5.17
C ALA A 69 5.26 -3.88 -5.93
N HIS A 70 4.20 -3.42 -6.59
CA HIS A 70 3.36 -4.29 -7.39
C HIS A 70 4.15 -4.94 -8.52
N MET A 71 4.97 -4.15 -9.22
CA MET A 71 5.81 -4.65 -10.31
C MET A 71 6.87 -5.63 -9.82
N ALA A 72 7.48 -5.35 -8.67
CA ALA A 72 8.45 -6.27 -8.08
C ALA A 72 7.79 -7.60 -7.74
N GLY A 73 6.55 -7.56 -7.25
CA GLY A 73 5.77 -8.77 -6.97
C GLY A 73 5.55 -9.62 -8.21
N GLN A 74 5.30 -8.98 -9.34
CA GLN A 74 5.13 -9.70 -10.61
C GLN A 74 6.43 -10.38 -11.06
N ASN A 75 7.56 -9.90 -10.56
CA ASN A 75 8.87 -10.47 -10.87
C ASN A 75 9.36 -11.45 -9.80
N GLY A 76 8.46 -11.92 -8.94
CA GLY A 76 8.79 -12.96 -7.97
C GLY A 76 9.24 -12.48 -6.60
N HIS A 77 9.09 -11.19 -6.29
CA HIS A 77 9.55 -10.60 -5.03
C HIS A 77 8.43 -10.41 -4.00
N GLY A 78 7.43 -11.25 -3.98
CA GLY A 78 6.31 -11.12 -3.06
C GLY A 78 5.14 -10.40 -3.72
N GLU A 79 4.10 -11.16 -4.04
CA GLU A 79 2.91 -10.64 -4.71
C GLU A 79 2.22 -9.58 -3.87
N VAL A 80 1.90 -8.43 -4.46
CA VAL A 80 1.27 -7.31 -3.76
C VAL A 80 -0.14 -7.10 -4.28
N SER A 81 -1.10 -7.05 -3.36
CA SER A 81 -2.50 -6.75 -3.64
C SER A 81 -2.95 -5.62 -2.73
N PHE A 82 -4.06 -4.99 -3.06
CA PHE A 82 -4.51 -3.80 -2.33
C PHE A 82 -5.97 -3.94 -1.89
N ILE A 83 -6.26 -3.43 -0.70
CA ILE A 83 -7.63 -3.22 -0.23
C ILE A 83 -7.98 -1.78 -0.52
N ARG A 84 -9.12 -1.54 -1.17
CA ARG A 84 -9.54 -0.21 -1.60
C ARG A 84 -9.66 0.75 -0.42
N GLY A 85 -9.18 1.96 -0.64
CA GLY A 85 -9.23 3.03 0.34
C GLY A 85 -10.43 3.93 0.16
N GLN A 86 -10.36 5.11 0.78
CA GLN A 86 -11.38 6.14 0.67
C GLN A 86 -11.51 6.64 -0.76
N ASP A 87 -12.62 7.29 -1.08
CA ASP A 87 -12.88 7.78 -2.44
C ASP A 87 -11.76 8.67 -2.97
N SER A 88 -11.18 9.51 -2.12
CA SER A 88 -10.09 10.40 -2.54
C SER A 88 -8.86 9.61 -2.97
N ILE A 89 -8.59 8.49 -2.31
CA ILE A 89 -7.46 7.62 -2.64
C ILE A 89 -7.76 6.85 -3.92
N GLN A 90 -8.95 6.29 -4.01
CA GLN A 90 -9.35 5.55 -5.22
C GLN A 90 -9.35 6.44 -6.46
N ARG A 91 -9.67 7.73 -6.30
CA ARG A 91 -9.61 8.69 -7.39
C ARG A 91 -8.19 8.85 -7.94
N VAL A 92 -7.18 8.86 -7.07
CA VAL A 92 -5.78 8.96 -7.51
C VAL A 92 -5.43 7.76 -8.39
N PHE A 93 -5.83 6.56 -7.98
CA PHE A 93 -5.61 5.37 -8.79
C PHE A 93 -6.37 5.44 -10.13
N ALA A 94 -7.60 5.94 -10.11
CA ALA A 94 -8.41 6.04 -11.31
C ALA A 94 -7.85 7.05 -12.30
N VAL A 95 -7.49 8.24 -11.82
CA VAL A 95 -6.98 9.32 -12.68
C VAL A 95 -5.67 8.93 -13.35
N THR A 96 -4.83 8.18 -12.65
CA THR A 96 -3.54 7.74 -13.18
C THR A 96 -3.62 6.45 -13.99
N GLY A 97 -4.80 5.81 -14.02
CA GLY A 97 -4.96 4.53 -14.70
C GLY A 97 -4.44 3.34 -13.92
N MET A 98 -3.88 3.56 -12.73
CA MET A 98 -3.30 2.49 -11.94
C MET A 98 -4.33 1.50 -11.41
N HIS A 99 -5.60 1.93 -11.27
CA HIS A 99 -6.65 1.05 -10.81
C HIS A 99 -6.81 -0.20 -11.69
N LYS A 100 -6.39 -0.11 -12.94
CA LYS A 100 -6.45 -1.25 -13.89
C LYS A 100 -5.17 -2.07 -13.90
N ARG A 101 -4.12 -1.59 -13.26
CA ARG A 101 -2.80 -2.23 -13.30
C ARG A 101 -2.50 -3.04 -12.04
N VAL A 102 -3.17 -2.74 -10.94
CA VAL A 102 -2.92 -3.40 -9.67
C VAL A 102 -4.03 -4.40 -9.36
N SER A 103 -3.77 -5.29 -8.40
CA SER A 103 -4.74 -6.29 -7.97
C SER A 103 -5.48 -5.81 -6.74
N TRP A 104 -6.80 -5.88 -6.76
CA TRP A 104 -7.64 -5.48 -5.64
C TRP A 104 -8.20 -6.73 -4.96
N VAL A 105 -8.24 -6.72 -3.63
CA VAL A 105 -8.80 -7.81 -2.84
C VAL A 105 -9.81 -7.26 -1.85
N ASP A 106 -10.68 -8.12 -1.36
CA ASP A 106 -11.66 -7.75 -0.35
C ASP A 106 -10.98 -7.52 1.01
N PRO A 107 -11.57 -6.68 1.87
CA PRO A 107 -11.05 -6.50 3.23
C PRO A 107 -10.96 -7.82 3.98
N ILE A 108 -9.91 -7.93 4.75
CA ILE A 108 -9.64 -9.12 5.56
C ILE A 108 -10.03 -8.83 7.00
#